data_7605a62a2a8ee2ca0a2e3c8a509c1c80
#
_entry.id   7605a62a2a8ee2ca0a2e3c8a509c1c80
#
_cell.length_a   1.000
_cell.length_b   1.000
_cell.length_c   1.000
_cell.angle_alpha   90.00
_cell.angle_beta   90.00
_cell.angle_gamma   90.00
#
_symmetry.space_group_name_H-M   'P 1'
#
loop_
_entity.id
_entity.type
_entity.pdbx_description
1 polymer ?
#
loop_
_entity_poly.entity_id
_entity_poly.type
_entity_poly.pdbx_seq_one_letter_code
_entity_poly.pdbx_strand_id
1 'polypeptide(L)'
;MKNIAYILFSVLLIFVTSCKDEETIYHTAARPGFAVGEQYEVGESVTFTDATVPNEGTKIVAYLWEFGDADKSTSTEQSPTFVFKKDGIYLVKLTVTDSNGLKVSSQKEITVINPTTPDFTFDKKKYVMGDLTTFTDATTTKSGTTITSYLWEFGDEAGTTSDKQNPTFTYTEAGAYAVKLTVTDSYGLTASITKSVTVLDPSQVIAVQWSSALNGVVKGVPSPALAKDGSAVYMLASAGNGAPATLNAFDVTNGAAKWTFDISVGLHDAEPNVLVKDVFSSPSVGKDGSVYIVVRDLQSASAKRHLYTLAVDANGAKKWHQAVGGNVNLYAITPAIDADGNIYVANRKNEVFKLTSSGAVTQLASTDCPDITGGISLAKDGTAYMFGKGNTGLYAYNTSGDNKKWLYNTDFGNASDALTGALRSASVTVGNDGTLYSVIDLSSGAVAYFFCPFCIGIFEIDI
;
A
#
# COMPACT_ATOMS: atom_id res chain seq x y z
N MET A 1 -6.99 -32.41 13.70
CA MET A 1 -7.28 -33.68 14.39
C MET A 1 -7.06 -33.43 15.87
N LYS A 2 -8.14 -33.40 16.64
CA LYS A 2 -8.14 -33.13 18.08
C LYS A 2 -7.75 -34.42 18.81
N ASN A 3 -6.62 -34.42 19.50
CA ASN A 3 -6.26 -35.50 20.39
C ASN A 3 -6.85 -35.21 21.77
N ILE A 4 -7.89 -35.96 22.11
CA ILE A 4 -8.44 -36.02 23.46
C ILE A 4 -7.59 -37.04 24.23
N ALA A 5 -6.81 -36.56 25.18
CA ALA A 5 -6.09 -37.41 26.12
C ALA A 5 -7.03 -37.82 27.25
N TYR A 6 -7.46 -39.07 27.29
CA TYR A 6 -8.13 -39.68 28.44
C TYR A 6 -7.13 -39.95 29.52
N ILE A 7 -7.25 -39.31 30.67
CA ILE A 7 -6.48 -39.69 31.89
C ILE A 7 -7.23 -40.84 32.54
N LEU A 8 -6.64 -42.05 32.49
CA LEU A 8 -7.09 -43.22 33.26
C LEU A 8 -6.73 -43.03 34.72
N PHE A 9 -7.73 -42.97 35.57
CA PHE A 9 -7.57 -43.09 37.01
C PHE A 9 -7.23 -44.57 37.38
N SER A 10 -6.01 -44.88 37.76
CA SER A 10 -5.64 -46.17 38.33
C SER A 10 -5.97 -46.18 39.82
N VAL A 11 -7.00 -46.95 40.17
CA VAL A 11 -7.31 -47.28 41.55
C VAL A 11 -6.35 -48.41 41.98
N LEU A 12 -5.40 -48.06 42.86
CA LEU A 12 -4.50 -49.06 43.48
C LEU A 12 -5.26 -49.79 44.60
N LEU A 13 -5.66 -51.02 44.31
CA LEU A 13 -6.29 -51.91 45.31
C LEU A 13 -5.17 -52.70 46.02
N ILE A 14 -4.91 -52.37 47.29
CA ILE A 14 -3.98 -53.14 48.13
C ILE A 14 -4.80 -54.21 48.87
N PHE A 15 -4.57 -55.46 48.51
CA PHE A 15 -5.08 -56.62 49.29
C PHE A 15 -4.12 -56.97 50.41
N VAL A 16 -4.56 -56.83 51.67
CA VAL A 16 -3.87 -57.40 52.84
C VAL A 16 -4.74 -58.54 53.35
N THR A 17 -4.33 -59.79 53.18
CA THR A 17 -4.94 -60.94 53.80
C THR A 17 -4.40 -61.13 55.20
N SER A 18 -5.17 -60.87 56.27
CA SER A 18 -4.92 -61.40 57.63
C SER A 18 -6.31 -61.67 58.25
N CYS A 19 -6.50 -62.96 58.55
CA CYS A 19 -7.66 -63.43 59.31
C CYS A 19 -7.63 -62.89 60.74
N LYS A 20 -8.65 -62.11 61.08
CA LYS A 20 -9.41 -62.09 62.34
C LYS A 20 -10.64 -61.17 62.08
N ASP A 21 -11.76 -61.62 62.58
CA ASP A 21 -13.08 -60.95 62.54
C ASP A 21 -13.03 -59.57 63.23
N GLU A 22 -12.59 -58.55 62.54
CA GLU A 22 -12.93 -57.16 62.83
C GLU A 22 -13.56 -56.63 61.52
N GLU A 23 -14.79 -56.17 61.60
CA GLU A 23 -15.42 -55.43 60.50
C GLU A 23 -14.48 -54.28 60.13
N THR A 24 -13.67 -54.45 59.11
CA THR A 24 -12.86 -53.39 58.58
C THR A 24 -13.81 -52.44 57.86
N ILE A 25 -14.23 -51.41 58.58
CA ILE A 25 -15.01 -50.31 58.01
C ILE A 25 -14.10 -49.61 56.99
N TYR A 26 -14.28 -49.91 55.71
CA TYR A 26 -13.57 -49.18 54.65
C TYR A 26 -14.21 -47.77 54.57
N HIS A 27 -13.55 -46.82 55.17
CA HIS A 27 -13.91 -45.43 55.05
C HIS A 27 -13.54 -44.98 53.64
N THR A 28 -14.54 -44.81 52.74
CA THR A 28 -14.31 -44.14 51.45
C THR A 28 -14.10 -42.67 51.72
N ALA A 29 -13.17 -42.05 51.02
CA ALA A 29 -12.86 -40.64 51.19
C ALA A 29 -13.94 -39.72 50.57
N ALA A 30 -14.09 -38.53 51.12
CA ALA A 30 -14.92 -37.46 50.51
C ALA A 30 -14.45 -37.20 49.07
N ARG A 31 -15.33 -36.67 48.26
CA ARG A 31 -15.01 -36.21 46.88
C ARG A 31 -14.81 -34.69 46.89
N PRO A 32 -13.56 -34.22 46.95
CA PRO A 32 -13.30 -32.78 46.99
C PRO A 32 -13.62 -32.16 45.63
N GLY A 33 -14.22 -30.99 45.64
CA GLY A 33 -14.49 -30.20 44.45
C GLY A 33 -14.77 -28.77 44.83
N PHE A 34 -14.59 -27.88 43.85
CA PHE A 34 -14.96 -26.49 44.00
C PHE A 34 -15.32 -25.86 42.65
N ALA A 35 -16.15 -24.83 42.71
CA ALA A 35 -16.52 -24.02 41.56
C ALA A 35 -15.72 -22.71 41.58
N VAL A 36 -15.18 -22.37 40.42
CA VAL A 36 -14.45 -21.13 40.10
C VAL A 36 -14.49 -20.94 38.59
N GLY A 37 -14.46 -19.71 38.11
CA GLY A 37 -14.28 -19.43 36.67
C GLY A 37 -12.91 -19.82 36.15
N GLU A 38 -12.73 -19.76 34.86
CA GLU A 38 -11.47 -20.15 34.20
C GLU A 38 -10.51 -18.99 34.02
N GLN A 39 -11.03 -17.73 33.91
CA GLN A 39 -10.25 -16.53 33.64
C GLN A 39 -10.70 -15.34 34.47
N TYR A 40 -9.74 -14.60 34.99
CA TYR A 40 -9.91 -13.40 35.79
C TYR A 40 -8.89 -12.34 35.39
N GLU A 41 -9.07 -11.11 35.89
CA GLU A 41 -8.11 -10.04 35.74
C GLU A 41 -7.33 -9.80 37.05
N VAL A 42 -6.13 -9.28 36.94
CA VAL A 42 -5.37 -8.86 38.12
C VAL A 42 -6.17 -7.86 38.96
N GLY A 43 -6.15 -8.02 40.28
CA GLY A 43 -6.90 -7.17 41.20
C GLY A 43 -8.38 -7.51 41.33
N GLU A 44 -8.88 -8.49 40.58
CA GLU A 44 -10.27 -8.97 40.74
C GLU A 44 -10.39 -9.88 41.97
N SER A 45 -11.50 -9.72 42.71
CA SER A 45 -11.83 -10.61 43.83
C SER A 45 -12.45 -11.89 43.30
N VAL A 46 -11.71 -13.00 43.39
CA VAL A 46 -12.14 -14.32 42.94
C VAL A 46 -12.76 -15.07 44.08
N THR A 47 -14.00 -15.55 43.93
CA THR A 47 -14.69 -16.38 44.92
C THR A 47 -14.53 -17.85 44.57
N PHE A 48 -14.03 -18.63 45.49
CA PHE A 48 -13.93 -20.09 45.43
C PHE A 48 -15.06 -20.72 46.20
N THR A 49 -15.99 -21.39 45.52
CA THR A 49 -17.16 -21.98 46.18
C THR A 49 -16.91 -23.48 46.38
N ASP A 50 -16.95 -23.91 47.63
CA ASP A 50 -16.85 -25.34 47.98
C ASP A 50 -17.98 -26.14 47.31
N ALA A 51 -17.64 -27.21 46.66
CA ALA A 51 -18.55 -28.19 46.06
C ALA A 51 -18.17 -29.63 46.47
N THR A 52 -17.54 -29.77 47.63
CA THR A 52 -17.14 -31.05 48.18
C THR A 52 -18.37 -31.89 48.57
N VAL A 53 -18.38 -33.12 48.15
CA VAL A 53 -19.40 -34.10 48.54
C VAL A 53 -18.81 -34.99 49.64
N PRO A 54 -19.27 -34.85 50.92
CA PRO A 54 -18.87 -35.75 52.00
C PRO A 54 -19.28 -37.18 51.68
N ASN A 55 -18.54 -38.15 52.22
CA ASN A 55 -18.97 -39.53 52.19
C ASN A 55 -20.11 -39.79 53.16
N GLU A 56 -20.90 -40.80 52.88
CA GLU A 56 -22.04 -41.17 53.75
C GLU A 56 -21.58 -41.38 55.21
N GLY A 57 -22.28 -40.77 56.14
CA GLY A 57 -21.94 -40.84 57.59
C GLY A 57 -20.80 -39.95 58.03
N THR A 58 -20.16 -39.17 57.14
CA THR A 58 -19.07 -38.24 57.48
C THR A 58 -19.45 -36.79 57.28
N LYS A 59 -18.65 -35.88 57.88
CA LYS A 59 -18.76 -34.43 57.70
C LYS A 59 -17.36 -33.90 57.37
N ILE A 60 -17.30 -32.80 56.58
CA ILE A 60 -16.04 -32.06 56.41
C ILE A 60 -15.80 -31.21 57.64
N VAL A 61 -14.64 -31.34 58.25
CA VAL A 61 -14.28 -30.66 59.50
C VAL A 61 -13.19 -29.61 59.32
N ALA A 62 -12.47 -29.64 58.20
CA ALA A 62 -11.46 -28.64 57.88
C ALA A 62 -11.24 -28.48 56.38
N TYR A 63 -10.90 -27.27 56.01
CA TYR A 63 -10.56 -26.82 54.65
C TYR A 63 -9.12 -26.26 54.67
N LEU A 64 -8.38 -26.48 53.61
CA LEU A 64 -7.12 -25.81 53.34
C LEU A 64 -7.06 -25.50 51.87
N TRP A 65 -7.09 -24.22 51.54
CA TRP A 65 -6.89 -23.69 50.19
C TRP A 65 -5.45 -23.26 50.03
N GLU A 66 -4.85 -23.60 48.92
CA GLU A 66 -3.53 -23.17 48.47
C GLU A 66 -3.76 -22.49 47.09
N PHE A 67 -3.52 -21.17 46.98
CA PHE A 67 -3.91 -20.40 45.77
C PHE A 67 -2.83 -20.50 44.66
N GLY A 68 -1.67 -21.10 44.94
CA GLY A 68 -0.60 -21.31 43.96
C GLY A 68 0.18 -20.04 43.59
N ASP A 69 -0.01 -18.95 44.33
CA ASP A 69 0.74 -17.72 44.18
C ASP A 69 2.16 -17.81 44.76
N ALA A 70 3.03 -16.86 44.36
CA ALA A 70 4.43 -16.85 44.79
C ALA A 70 4.58 -16.69 46.32
N ASP A 71 3.63 -16.02 46.96
CA ASP A 71 3.60 -15.79 48.41
C ASP A 71 3.10 -17.00 49.18
N LYS A 72 2.69 -18.08 48.48
CA LYS A 72 2.09 -19.30 49.04
C LYS A 72 0.91 -19.03 49.98
N SER A 73 0.05 -18.12 49.52
CA SER A 73 -1.14 -17.72 50.29
C SER A 73 -2.08 -18.90 50.45
N THR A 74 -2.69 -18.97 51.65
CA THR A 74 -3.65 -20.01 52.02
C THR A 74 -4.90 -19.45 52.67
N SER A 75 -6.00 -20.25 52.70
CA SER A 75 -7.20 -19.98 53.50
C SER A 75 -7.74 -21.26 54.10
N THR A 76 -8.39 -21.12 55.26
CA THR A 76 -9.12 -22.22 55.94
C THR A 76 -10.62 -22.03 55.90
N GLU A 77 -11.14 -21.00 55.23
CA GLU A 77 -12.55 -20.78 55.04
C GLU A 77 -13.14 -21.85 54.11
N GLN A 78 -14.43 -22.13 54.26
CA GLN A 78 -15.11 -23.10 53.41
C GLN A 78 -15.18 -22.60 51.95
N SER A 79 -15.50 -21.32 51.76
CA SER A 79 -15.62 -20.70 50.44
C SER A 79 -14.90 -19.33 50.46
N PRO A 80 -13.57 -19.30 50.31
CA PRO A 80 -12.82 -18.05 50.43
C PRO A 80 -12.93 -17.16 49.22
N THR A 81 -12.58 -15.90 49.42
CA THR A 81 -12.24 -14.98 48.32
C THR A 81 -10.73 -14.72 48.31
N PHE A 82 -10.14 -14.56 47.11
CA PHE A 82 -8.75 -14.23 46.95
C PHE A 82 -8.52 -13.24 45.79
N VAL A 83 -7.52 -12.38 45.95
CA VAL A 83 -7.15 -11.40 44.92
C VAL A 83 -5.74 -11.71 44.41
N PHE A 84 -5.63 -12.08 43.16
CA PHE A 84 -4.32 -12.29 42.51
C PHE A 84 -3.73 -10.94 42.11
N LYS A 85 -2.45 -10.71 42.50
CA LYS A 85 -1.72 -9.45 42.29
C LYS A 85 -0.85 -9.46 41.04
N LYS A 86 -0.72 -10.58 40.36
CA LYS A 86 0.07 -10.74 39.13
C LYS A 86 -0.71 -11.58 38.12
N ASP A 87 -0.44 -11.36 36.87
CA ASP A 87 -0.92 -12.20 35.79
C ASP A 87 -0.17 -13.54 35.76
N GLY A 88 -0.79 -14.56 35.22
CA GLY A 88 -0.22 -15.89 35.13
C GLY A 88 -1.27 -16.99 35.20
N ILE A 89 -0.79 -18.22 35.19
CA ILE A 89 -1.60 -19.42 35.38
C ILE A 89 -1.35 -19.91 36.81
N TYR A 90 -2.43 -20.06 37.58
CA TYR A 90 -2.38 -20.47 39.00
C TYR A 90 -3.05 -21.81 39.18
N LEU A 91 -2.34 -22.75 39.81
CA LEU A 91 -2.90 -24.04 40.20
C LEU A 91 -3.46 -23.93 41.61
N VAL A 92 -4.77 -23.70 41.70
CA VAL A 92 -5.45 -23.61 43.00
C VAL A 92 -5.83 -25.00 43.49
N LYS A 93 -5.49 -25.30 44.77
CA LYS A 93 -5.72 -26.59 45.37
C LYS A 93 -6.58 -26.44 46.64
N LEU A 94 -7.63 -27.23 46.71
CA LEU A 94 -8.42 -27.45 47.92
C LEU A 94 -8.07 -28.81 48.54
N THR A 95 -7.68 -28.80 49.80
CA THR A 95 -7.57 -30.02 50.63
C THR A 95 -8.62 -29.99 51.69
N VAL A 96 -9.47 -31.01 51.77
CA VAL A 96 -10.49 -31.14 52.82
C VAL A 96 -10.11 -32.29 53.77
N THR A 97 -10.51 -32.15 55.06
CA THR A 97 -10.37 -33.22 56.05
C THR A 97 -11.78 -33.61 56.53
N ASP A 98 -12.07 -34.89 56.52
CA ASP A 98 -13.36 -35.36 57.01
C ASP A 98 -13.31 -35.69 58.54
N SER A 99 -14.48 -36.03 59.09
CA SER A 99 -14.61 -36.38 60.55
C SER A 99 -13.85 -37.62 60.97
N ASN A 100 -13.34 -38.42 60.01
CA ASN A 100 -12.52 -39.60 60.27
C ASN A 100 -11.00 -39.26 60.16
N GLY A 101 -10.68 -37.98 59.88
CA GLY A 101 -9.28 -37.53 59.73
C GLY A 101 -8.68 -37.79 58.35
N LEU A 102 -9.49 -38.29 57.36
CA LEU A 102 -8.99 -38.51 56.01
C LEU A 102 -8.86 -37.19 55.27
N LYS A 103 -7.75 -37.03 54.54
CA LYS A 103 -7.43 -35.86 53.74
C LYS A 103 -7.48 -36.19 52.26
N VAL A 104 -8.22 -35.42 51.51
CA VAL A 104 -8.33 -35.52 50.04
C VAL A 104 -8.23 -34.15 49.38
N SER A 105 -7.72 -34.09 48.18
CA SER A 105 -7.55 -32.80 47.48
C SER A 105 -8.12 -32.80 46.07
N SER A 106 -8.51 -31.63 45.63
CA SER A 106 -8.86 -31.29 44.23
C SER A 106 -8.06 -30.07 43.82
N GLN A 107 -7.77 -29.93 42.54
CA GLN A 107 -7.06 -28.75 42.00
C GLN A 107 -7.66 -28.32 40.67
N LYS A 108 -7.58 -27.02 40.38
CA LYS A 108 -7.96 -26.43 39.11
C LYS A 108 -6.96 -25.35 38.74
N GLU A 109 -6.72 -25.24 37.45
CA GLU A 109 -5.99 -24.11 36.87
C GLU A 109 -6.96 -22.96 36.63
N ILE A 110 -6.51 -21.74 36.93
CA ILE A 110 -7.16 -20.49 36.55
C ILE A 110 -6.15 -19.58 35.88
N THR A 111 -6.59 -18.80 34.90
CA THR A 111 -5.76 -17.82 34.21
C THR A 111 -6.09 -16.43 34.71
N VAL A 112 -5.06 -15.68 35.12
CA VAL A 112 -5.18 -14.27 35.49
C VAL A 112 -4.44 -13.44 34.47
N ILE A 113 -5.14 -12.49 33.82
CA ILE A 113 -4.60 -11.65 32.76
C ILE A 113 -4.34 -10.22 33.24
N ASN A 114 -3.33 -9.58 32.65
CA ASN A 114 -3.12 -8.15 32.85
C ASN A 114 -4.17 -7.36 32.05
N PRO A 115 -4.98 -6.52 32.68
CA PRO A 115 -6.01 -5.72 32.00
C PRO A 115 -5.45 -4.48 31.27
N THR A 116 -4.16 -4.16 31.44
CA THR A 116 -3.51 -3.02 30.83
C THR A 116 -3.15 -3.32 29.37
N THR A 117 -3.73 -2.55 28.45
CA THR A 117 -3.46 -2.66 27.01
C THR A 117 -2.74 -1.39 26.55
N PRO A 118 -1.41 -1.43 26.34
CA PRO A 118 -0.67 -0.28 25.86
C PRO A 118 -1.03 0.01 24.41
N ASP A 119 -1.15 1.30 24.10
CA ASP A 119 -1.28 1.81 22.74
C ASP A 119 -0.72 3.22 22.66
N PHE A 120 -0.39 3.69 21.45
CA PHE A 120 0.03 5.06 21.20
C PHE A 120 -0.19 5.47 19.74
N THR A 121 -0.21 6.78 19.51
CA THR A 121 -0.38 7.38 18.18
C THR A 121 0.76 8.32 17.86
N PHE A 122 0.88 8.64 16.55
CA PHE A 122 1.81 9.62 16.02
C PHE A 122 1.04 10.82 15.47
N ASP A 123 1.64 12.00 15.49
CA ASP A 123 1.05 13.21 14.93
C ASP A 123 1.03 13.24 13.39
N LYS A 124 1.87 12.44 12.71
CA LYS A 124 1.94 12.35 11.25
C LYS A 124 2.00 10.89 10.78
N LYS A 125 1.65 10.64 9.52
CA LYS A 125 1.79 9.31 8.88
C LYS A 125 3.20 9.05 8.33
N LYS A 126 3.95 10.10 8.00
CA LYS A 126 5.33 10.05 7.47
C LYS A 126 6.13 11.22 8.04
N TYR A 127 7.37 10.97 8.32
CA TYR A 127 8.34 11.96 8.81
C TYR A 127 9.49 12.09 7.84
N VAL A 128 10.16 13.23 7.89
CA VAL A 128 11.41 13.50 7.18
C VAL A 128 12.50 13.69 8.23
N MET A 129 13.74 13.37 7.91
CA MET A 129 14.88 13.63 8.80
C MET A 129 14.84 15.05 9.35
N GLY A 130 14.99 15.19 10.65
CA GLY A 130 14.92 16.47 11.35
C GLY A 130 13.52 16.90 11.77
N ASP A 131 12.46 16.20 11.36
CA ASP A 131 11.09 16.47 11.84
C ASP A 131 10.97 16.11 13.32
N LEU A 132 10.31 17.00 14.07
CA LEU A 132 9.88 16.68 15.43
C LEU A 132 8.70 15.72 15.35
N THR A 133 8.87 14.52 15.92
CA THR A 133 7.82 13.50 16.05
C THR A 133 7.20 13.60 17.45
N THR A 134 5.88 13.68 17.52
CA THR A 134 5.14 13.68 18.79
C THR A 134 4.46 12.33 18.98
N PHE A 135 4.72 11.69 20.10
CA PHE A 135 4.09 10.44 20.50
C PHE A 135 3.02 10.74 21.55
N THR A 136 1.84 10.19 21.37
CA THR A 136 0.73 10.37 22.30
C THR A 136 0.29 9.02 22.84
N ASP A 137 0.38 8.84 24.15
CA ASP A 137 -0.10 7.67 24.85
C ASP A 137 -1.60 7.48 24.63
N ALA A 138 -2.00 6.26 24.28
CA ALA A 138 -3.38 5.82 24.12
C ALA A 138 -3.66 4.54 24.89
N THR A 139 -2.85 4.27 25.91
CA THR A 139 -2.97 3.09 26.76
C THR A 139 -4.33 3.04 27.45
N THR A 140 -4.96 1.87 27.43
CA THR A 140 -6.22 1.63 28.15
C THR A 140 -5.98 0.71 29.34
N THR A 141 -6.64 1.01 30.45
CA THR A 141 -6.58 0.23 31.69
C THR A 141 -8.00 -0.10 32.17
N LYS A 142 -8.10 -1.09 33.04
CA LYS A 142 -9.36 -1.35 33.77
C LYS A 142 -9.68 -0.20 34.74
N SER A 143 -10.96 -0.02 35.00
CA SER A 143 -11.43 0.94 36.03
C SER A 143 -10.75 0.65 37.40
N GLY A 144 -10.12 1.69 37.96
CA GLY A 144 -9.38 1.59 39.21
C GLY A 144 -7.89 1.25 39.04
N THR A 145 -7.43 0.91 37.85
CA THR A 145 -6.00 0.74 37.52
C THR A 145 -5.48 2.03 36.87
N THR A 146 -4.29 2.47 37.29
CA THR A 146 -3.62 3.66 36.73
C THR A 146 -2.23 3.30 36.24
N ILE A 147 -1.73 4.04 35.26
CA ILE A 147 -0.32 3.90 34.82
C ILE A 147 0.55 4.71 35.77
N THR A 148 1.60 4.08 36.27
CA THR A 148 2.56 4.67 37.22
C THR A 148 3.88 5.08 36.57
N SER A 149 4.24 4.44 35.47
CA SER A 149 5.44 4.83 34.72
C SER A 149 5.35 4.45 33.23
N TYR A 150 6.12 5.17 32.43
CA TYR A 150 6.31 5.00 31.01
C TYR A 150 7.79 4.75 30.72
N LEU A 151 8.06 3.94 29.70
CA LEU A 151 9.38 3.77 29.12
C LEU A 151 9.21 3.69 27.60
N TRP A 152 9.70 4.71 26.90
CA TRP A 152 9.78 4.75 25.47
C TRP A 152 11.19 4.39 25.01
N GLU A 153 11.27 3.53 24.01
CA GLU A 153 12.48 3.18 23.28
C GLU A 153 12.23 3.58 21.82
N PHE A 154 12.99 4.56 21.30
CA PHE A 154 12.70 5.12 19.96
C PHE A 154 13.26 4.28 18.81
N GLY A 155 14.05 3.25 19.10
CA GLY A 155 14.58 2.31 18.11
C GLY A 155 15.76 2.87 17.30
N ASP A 156 16.32 4.01 17.69
CA ASP A 156 17.54 4.56 17.11
C ASP A 156 18.79 3.80 17.55
N GLU A 157 19.90 3.92 16.81
CA GLU A 157 21.15 3.21 17.13
C GLU A 157 21.75 3.63 18.49
N ALA A 158 21.46 4.85 18.93
CA ALA A 158 21.91 5.35 20.23
C ALA A 158 21.13 4.74 21.41
N GLY A 159 20.01 4.05 21.14
CA GLY A 159 19.15 3.48 22.17
C GLY A 159 18.49 4.54 23.04
N THR A 160 18.09 5.67 22.45
CA THR A 160 17.51 6.79 23.17
C THR A 160 16.15 6.39 23.78
N THR A 161 15.91 6.84 25.01
CA THR A 161 14.71 6.52 25.77
C THR A 161 14.03 7.78 26.33
N SER A 162 12.77 7.65 26.77
CA SER A 162 12.03 8.68 27.50
C SER A 162 11.09 8.05 28.51
N ASP A 163 10.89 8.72 29.66
CA ASP A 163 9.95 8.36 30.72
C ASP A 163 8.67 9.22 30.74
N LYS A 164 8.55 10.17 29.80
CA LYS A 164 7.40 11.04 29.69
C LYS A 164 6.19 10.28 29.14
N GLN A 165 4.99 10.62 29.58
CA GLN A 165 3.76 10.05 29.03
C GLN A 165 3.62 10.34 27.53
N ASN A 166 3.86 11.57 27.10
CA ASN A 166 3.77 12.01 25.71
C ASN A 166 5.08 12.66 25.28
N PRO A 167 6.10 11.87 24.89
CA PRO A 167 7.39 12.42 24.50
C PRO A 167 7.40 12.96 23.08
N THR A 168 8.44 13.72 22.80
CA THR A 168 8.82 14.11 21.43
C THR A 168 10.21 13.58 21.13
N PHE A 169 10.46 13.20 19.87
CA PHE A 169 11.77 12.76 19.41
C PHE A 169 12.05 13.24 17.99
N THR A 170 13.31 13.46 17.64
CA THR A 170 13.74 13.85 16.30
C THR A 170 14.73 12.83 15.78
N TYR A 171 14.41 12.18 14.68
CA TYR A 171 15.29 11.25 13.99
C TYR A 171 16.24 12.01 13.07
N THR A 172 17.54 11.76 13.19
CA THR A 172 18.59 12.41 12.40
C THR A 172 18.98 11.64 11.14
N GLU A 173 18.49 10.42 10.98
CA GLU A 173 18.75 9.55 9.83
C GLU A 173 17.44 9.01 9.24
N ALA A 174 17.45 8.72 7.93
CA ALA A 174 16.33 8.07 7.28
C ALA A 174 16.31 6.56 7.60
N GLY A 175 15.13 6.01 7.81
CA GLY A 175 15.00 4.60 8.13
C GLY A 175 13.63 4.22 8.66
N ALA A 176 13.49 2.93 8.98
CA ALA A 176 12.34 2.41 9.68
C ALA A 176 12.75 2.10 11.13
N TYR A 177 12.07 2.74 12.07
CA TYR A 177 12.37 2.66 13.50
C TYR A 177 11.27 1.89 14.24
N ALA A 178 11.66 0.90 15.03
CA ALA A 178 10.75 0.15 15.89
C ALA A 178 10.61 0.87 17.24
N VAL A 179 9.58 1.71 17.35
CA VAL A 179 9.30 2.44 18.59
C VAL A 179 8.52 1.56 19.53
N LYS A 180 9.05 1.37 20.75
CA LYS A 180 8.41 0.56 21.77
C LYS A 180 8.00 1.42 22.97
N LEU A 181 6.74 1.29 23.37
CA LEU A 181 6.21 1.81 24.61
C LEU A 181 6.05 0.65 25.59
N THR A 182 6.65 0.77 26.77
CA THR A 182 6.41 -0.09 27.91
C THR A 182 5.78 0.75 29.01
N VAL A 183 4.64 0.32 29.53
CA VAL A 183 3.96 0.95 30.67
C VAL A 183 3.98 0.05 31.89
N THR A 184 4.01 0.66 33.09
CA THR A 184 3.84 -0.06 34.35
C THR A 184 2.57 0.47 35.01
N ASP A 185 1.72 -0.43 35.47
CA ASP A 185 0.48 -0.06 36.13
C ASP A 185 0.61 -0.01 37.67
N SER A 186 -0.48 0.34 38.35
CA SER A 186 -0.55 0.48 39.82
C SER A 186 -0.38 -0.85 40.57
N TYR A 187 -0.44 -2.01 39.89
CA TYR A 187 -0.12 -3.32 40.45
C TYR A 187 1.34 -3.71 40.25
N GLY A 188 2.13 -2.84 39.57
CA GLY A 188 3.51 -3.11 39.22
C GLY A 188 3.67 -4.05 38.02
N LEU A 189 2.62 -4.30 37.28
CA LEU A 189 2.65 -5.11 36.07
C LEU A 189 3.09 -4.26 34.88
N THR A 190 3.86 -4.86 33.99
CA THR A 190 4.33 -4.22 32.77
C THR A 190 3.64 -4.78 31.54
N ALA A 191 3.30 -3.91 30.61
CA ALA A 191 2.82 -4.29 29.29
C ALA A 191 3.51 -3.42 28.22
N SER A 192 3.70 -3.94 27.01
CA SER A 192 4.39 -3.19 25.96
C SER A 192 3.78 -3.39 24.60
N ILE A 193 3.94 -2.36 23.73
CA ILE A 193 3.58 -2.39 22.33
C ILE A 193 4.72 -1.81 21.50
N THR A 194 4.90 -2.33 20.28
CA THR A 194 5.88 -1.81 19.31
C THR A 194 5.15 -1.40 18.04
N LYS A 195 5.44 -0.19 17.54
CA LYS A 195 4.95 0.31 16.24
C LYS A 195 6.11 0.84 15.42
N SER A 196 6.01 0.73 14.09
CA SER A 196 7.05 1.22 13.18
C SER A 196 6.80 2.68 12.81
N VAL A 197 7.86 3.50 12.86
CA VAL A 197 7.91 4.86 12.32
C VAL A 197 8.84 4.86 11.11
N THR A 198 8.37 5.39 9.98
CA THR A 198 9.21 5.56 8.78
C THR A 198 9.64 7.03 8.66
N VAL A 199 10.94 7.24 8.61
CA VAL A 199 11.59 8.54 8.43
C VAL A 199 12.25 8.56 7.06
N LEU A 200 11.91 9.54 6.23
CA LEU A 200 12.38 9.66 4.85
C LEU A 200 13.56 10.62 4.78
N ASP A 201 14.45 10.38 3.83
CA ASP A 201 15.44 11.37 3.41
C ASP A 201 14.71 12.55 2.74
N PRO A 202 15.03 13.81 3.06
CA PRO A 202 14.45 14.98 2.40
C PRO A 202 14.53 14.93 0.87
N SER A 203 15.58 14.34 0.31
CA SER A 203 15.75 14.18 -1.13
C SER A 203 14.75 13.21 -1.78
N GLN A 204 14.11 12.34 -1.00
CA GLN A 204 13.11 11.36 -1.45
C GLN A 204 11.67 11.84 -1.29
N VAL A 205 11.46 13.01 -0.72
CA VAL A 205 10.12 13.57 -0.47
C VAL A 205 9.73 14.46 -1.64
N ILE A 206 8.74 14.03 -2.42
CA ILE A 206 8.11 14.89 -3.42
C ILE A 206 7.18 15.86 -2.69
N ALA A 207 7.63 17.10 -2.52
CA ALA A 207 6.81 18.18 -2.00
C ALA A 207 6.10 18.90 -3.15
N VAL A 208 4.83 19.28 -2.96
CA VAL A 208 4.16 20.21 -3.88
C VAL A 208 4.81 21.58 -3.69
N GLN A 209 5.60 21.99 -4.70
CA GLN A 209 6.28 23.29 -4.66
C GLN A 209 5.33 24.43 -5.01
N TRP A 210 4.44 24.19 -5.98
CA TRP A 210 3.41 25.14 -6.41
C TRP A 210 2.24 24.41 -7.08
N SER A 211 1.12 25.10 -7.20
CA SER A 211 -0.03 24.67 -7.99
C SER A 211 -0.57 25.85 -8.78
N SER A 212 -0.98 25.61 -10.01
CA SER A 212 -1.59 26.63 -10.88
C SER A 212 -2.88 26.13 -11.51
N ALA A 213 -3.86 27.01 -11.65
CA ALA A 213 -5.10 26.68 -12.30
C ALA A 213 -4.94 26.70 -13.82
N LEU A 214 -5.50 25.73 -14.51
CA LEU A 214 -5.68 25.71 -15.96
C LEU A 214 -7.04 26.23 -16.34
N ASN A 215 -7.10 27.11 -17.34
CA ASN A 215 -8.36 27.46 -18.00
C ASN A 215 -8.74 26.31 -18.93
N GLY A 216 -9.87 25.65 -18.65
CA GLY A 216 -10.35 24.51 -19.42
C GLY A 216 -10.45 23.24 -18.58
N VAL A 217 -10.53 22.10 -19.24
CA VAL A 217 -10.67 20.79 -18.63
C VAL A 217 -9.50 19.91 -19.07
N VAL A 218 -8.84 19.24 -18.14
CA VAL A 218 -7.86 18.19 -18.47
C VAL A 218 -8.65 16.93 -18.80
N LYS A 219 -8.61 16.52 -20.07
CA LYS A 219 -9.23 15.27 -20.54
C LYS A 219 -8.15 14.24 -20.87
N GLY A 220 -8.40 13.01 -20.51
CA GLY A 220 -7.38 11.97 -20.58
C GLY A 220 -6.31 12.15 -19.48
N VAL A 221 -5.10 11.70 -19.75
CA VAL A 221 -3.96 11.83 -18.83
C VAL A 221 -2.75 12.42 -19.60
N PRO A 222 -2.85 13.67 -20.13
CA PRO A 222 -1.71 14.29 -20.76
C PRO A 222 -0.61 14.54 -19.72
N SER A 223 0.57 14.04 -19.98
CA SER A 223 1.74 14.33 -19.14
C SER A 223 2.24 15.74 -19.44
N PRO A 224 2.68 16.51 -18.46
CA PRO A 224 3.36 17.78 -18.71
C PRO A 224 4.72 17.53 -19.39
N ALA A 225 5.20 18.50 -20.17
CA ALA A 225 6.53 18.51 -20.71
C ALA A 225 7.38 19.62 -20.09
N LEU A 226 8.65 19.34 -19.81
CA LEU A 226 9.58 20.31 -19.28
C LEU A 226 10.31 21.00 -20.44
N ALA A 227 10.46 22.33 -20.38
CA ALA A 227 11.33 23.06 -21.28
C ALA A 227 12.77 22.51 -21.18
N LYS A 228 13.49 22.53 -22.29
CA LYS A 228 14.85 21.96 -22.36
C LYS A 228 15.84 22.62 -21.41
N ASP A 229 15.68 23.91 -21.17
CA ASP A 229 16.49 24.70 -20.25
C ASP A 229 15.96 24.63 -18.79
N GLY A 230 14.90 23.84 -18.55
CA GLY A 230 14.30 23.70 -17.25
C GLY A 230 13.46 24.91 -16.77
N SER A 231 13.26 25.93 -17.62
CA SER A 231 12.63 27.20 -17.20
C SER A 231 11.12 27.20 -17.22
N ALA A 232 10.48 26.24 -17.90
CA ALA A 232 9.03 26.18 -18.04
C ALA A 232 8.49 24.76 -18.05
N VAL A 233 7.25 24.62 -17.62
CA VAL A 233 6.41 23.41 -17.76
C VAL A 233 5.29 23.70 -18.72
N TYR A 234 5.13 22.84 -19.71
CA TYR A 234 4.06 22.92 -20.72
C TYR A 234 2.95 21.94 -20.43
N MET A 235 1.70 22.41 -20.51
CA MET A 235 0.52 21.59 -20.24
C MET A 235 -0.61 21.90 -21.21
N LEU A 236 -1.34 20.88 -21.63
CA LEU A 236 -2.50 20.99 -22.49
C LEU A 236 -3.80 20.99 -21.66
N ALA A 237 -4.74 21.82 -22.08
CA ALA A 237 -6.11 21.82 -21.57
C ALA A 237 -7.10 21.73 -22.75
N SER A 238 -8.10 20.85 -22.62
CA SER A 238 -9.23 20.75 -23.54
C SER A 238 -10.22 21.87 -23.31
N ALA A 239 -11.03 22.20 -24.34
CA ALA A 239 -12.11 23.16 -24.22
C ALA A 239 -13.11 22.72 -23.14
N GLY A 240 -13.53 23.66 -22.31
CA GLY A 240 -14.50 23.43 -21.25
C GLY A 240 -14.82 24.69 -20.48
N ASN A 241 -15.96 24.75 -19.82
CA ASN A 241 -16.37 25.90 -19.01
C ASN A 241 -16.33 27.25 -19.79
N GLY A 242 -16.57 27.21 -21.13
CA GLY A 242 -16.47 28.38 -21.98
C GLY A 242 -15.07 28.76 -22.46
N ALA A 243 -14.02 28.04 -22.04
CA ALA A 243 -12.65 28.27 -22.49
C ALA A 243 -12.29 27.40 -23.71
N PRO A 244 -11.42 27.87 -24.64
CA PRO A 244 -10.91 27.10 -25.76
C PRO A 244 -9.92 26.03 -25.30
N ALA A 245 -9.59 25.10 -26.20
CA ALA A 245 -8.46 24.21 -25.98
C ALA A 245 -7.15 25.00 -26.08
N THR A 246 -6.26 24.82 -25.10
CA THR A 246 -5.06 25.64 -24.97
C THR A 246 -3.78 24.79 -24.67
N LEU A 247 -2.66 25.34 -25.16
CA LEU A 247 -1.33 24.96 -24.66
C LEU A 247 -0.85 26.07 -23.70
N ASN A 248 -0.44 25.70 -22.52
CA ASN A 248 -0.08 26.63 -21.46
C ASN A 248 1.37 26.41 -21.04
N ALA A 249 2.09 27.50 -20.77
CA ALA A 249 3.43 27.45 -20.17
C ALA A 249 3.41 28.10 -18.79
N PHE A 250 4.05 27.42 -17.84
CA PHE A 250 4.19 27.88 -16.46
C PHE A 250 5.66 27.95 -16.08
N ASP A 251 6.04 28.92 -15.26
CA ASP A 251 7.36 29.00 -14.68
C ASP A 251 7.58 27.81 -13.73
N VAL A 252 8.71 27.12 -13.88
CA VAL A 252 9.01 25.91 -13.12
C VAL A 252 9.22 26.17 -11.64
N THR A 253 9.65 27.38 -11.27
CA THR A 253 10.01 27.71 -9.89
C THR A 253 8.84 28.13 -9.02
N ASN A 254 7.82 28.79 -9.62
CA ASN A 254 6.73 29.39 -8.86
C ASN A 254 5.34 29.13 -9.44
N GLY A 255 5.23 28.46 -10.59
CA GLY A 255 3.97 28.14 -11.24
C GLY A 255 3.26 29.32 -11.89
N ALA A 256 3.91 30.47 -12.02
CA ALA A 256 3.33 31.64 -12.71
C ALA A 256 3.11 31.33 -14.19
N ALA A 257 1.95 31.71 -14.74
CA ALA A 257 1.68 31.55 -16.17
C ALA A 257 2.64 32.45 -16.96
N LYS A 258 3.38 31.85 -17.90
CA LYS A 258 4.28 32.56 -18.83
C LYS A 258 3.49 33.00 -20.07
N TRP A 259 2.74 32.08 -20.65
CA TRP A 259 1.87 32.33 -21.81
C TRP A 259 0.82 31.24 -21.95
N THR A 260 -0.21 31.56 -22.72
CA THR A 260 -1.29 30.65 -23.14
C THR A 260 -1.51 30.79 -24.64
N PHE A 261 -1.55 29.67 -25.36
CA PHE A 261 -1.77 29.60 -26.79
C PHE A 261 -3.12 28.95 -27.07
N ASP A 262 -4.00 29.65 -27.77
CA ASP A 262 -5.28 29.10 -28.24
C ASP A 262 -5.03 28.22 -29.47
N ILE A 263 -5.31 26.92 -29.32
CA ILE A 263 -5.01 25.91 -30.35
C ILE A 263 -5.93 26.08 -31.58
N SER A 264 -7.20 26.48 -31.37
CA SER A 264 -8.14 26.68 -32.47
C SER A 264 -7.71 27.86 -33.33
N VAL A 265 -7.34 28.98 -32.70
CA VAL A 265 -6.82 30.17 -33.40
C VAL A 265 -5.53 29.83 -34.15
N GLY A 266 -4.67 28.99 -33.57
CA GLY A 266 -3.44 28.54 -34.22
C GLY A 266 -3.65 27.75 -35.52
N LEU A 267 -4.81 27.15 -35.72
CA LEU A 267 -5.14 26.39 -36.92
C LEU A 267 -6.02 27.20 -37.95
N HIS A 268 -6.52 28.39 -37.65
CA HIS A 268 -7.44 29.16 -38.49
C HIS A 268 -6.85 29.52 -39.85
N ASP A 269 -5.53 29.62 -40.00
CA ASP A 269 -4.89 29.93 -41.30
C ASP A 269 -5.13 28.83 -42.35
N ALA A 270 -5.28 27.57 -41.89
CA ALA A 270 -5.53 26.44 -42.78
C ALA A 270 -7.03 26.27 -43.06
N GLU A 271 -7.85 26.44 -42.02
CA GLU A 271 -9.29 26.26 -42.10
C GLU A 271 -9.99 27.23 -41.13
N PRO A 272 -10.67 28.24 -41.62
CA PRO A 272 -11.21 29.34 -40.80
C PRO A 272 -12.24 28.93 -39.75
N ASN A 273 -12.77 27.72 -39.82
CA ASN A 273 -13.83 27.25 -38.93
C ASN A 273 -13.36 26.03 -38.08
N VAL A 274 -12.05 25.83 -37.93
CA VAL A 274 -11.50 24.74 -37.08
C VAL A 274 -11.92 24.95 -35.65
N LEU A 275 -12.48 23.93 -35.06
CA LEU A 275 -12.80 23.89 -33.64
C LEU A 275 -12.10 22.70 -32.98
N VAL A 276 -11.10 22.97 -32.14
CA VAL A 276 -10.46 21.97 -31.30
C VAL A 276 -11.12 21.95 -29.93
N LYS A 277 -11.85 20.88 -29.62
CA LYS A 277 -12.52 20.71 -28.31
C LYS A 277 -11.70 19.88 -27.32
N ASP A 278 -11.13 18.80 -27.81
CA ASP A 278 -10.48 17.81 -26.96
C ASP A 278 -9.04 17.62 -27.39
N VAL A 279 -8.14 17.67 -26.42
CA VAL A 279 -6.71 17.40 -26.60
C VAL A 279 -6.34 16.27 -25.65
N PHE A 280 -5.91 15.16 -26.21
CA PHE A 280 -5.55 13.94 -25.48
C PHE A 280 -4.05 13.62 -25.55
N SER A 281 -3.28 14.35 -26.36
CA SER A 281 -1.83 14.16 -26.46
C SER A 281 -1.10 14.90 -25.35
N SER A 282 0.13 14.44 -25.06
CA SER A 282 1.07 15.22 -24.26
C SER A 282 1.91 16.12 -25.16
N PRO A 283 2.35 17.29 -24.73
CA PRO A 283 3.31 18.09 -25.47
C PRO A 283 4.68 17.41 -25.50
N SER A 284 5.45 17.64 -26.56
CA SER A 284 6.86 17.23 -26.66
C SER A 284 7.72 18.44 -27.01
N VAL A 285 8.92 18.52 -26.42
CA VAL A 285 9.81 19.68 -26.57
C VAL A 285 11.02 19.33 -27.43
N GLY A 286 11.21 20.08 -28.49
CA GLY A 286 12.35 19.93 -29.41
C GLY A 286 13.65 20.52 -28.88
N LYS A 287 14.72 20.24 -29.59
CA LYS A 287 16.07 20.78 -29.26
C LYS A 287 16.13 22.31 -29.35
N ASP A 288 15.34 22.90 -30.22
CA ASP A 288 15.22 24.34 -30.44
C ASP A 288 14.26 25.02 -29.46
N GLY A 289 13.75 24.31 -28.46
CA GLY A 289 12.77 24.81 -27.51
C GLY A 289 11.33 24.85 -28.02
N SER A 290 11.09 24.47 -29.26
CA SER A 290 9.72 24.40 -29.82
C SER A 290 8.93 23.29 -29.14
N VAL A 291 7.63 23.57 -28.90
CA VAL A 291 6.68 22.63 -28.34
C VAL A 291 5.80 22.07 -29.46
N TYR A 292 5.79 20.76 -29.56
CA TYR A 292 5.01 20.03 -30.56
C TYR A 292 3.84 19.33 -29.90
N ILE A 293 2.64 19.49 -30.48
CA ILE A 293 1.41 18.84 -30.03
C ILE A 293 0.67 18.22 -31.20
N VAL A 294 -0.11 17.17 -30.92
CA VAL A 294 -1.01 16.56 -31.92
C VAL A 294 -2.44 16.86 -31.52
N VAL A 295 -3.21 17.42 -32.44
CA VAL A 295 -4.58 17.83 -32.21
C VAL A 295 -5.51 17.35 -33.33
N ARG A 296 -6.76 17.17 -32.99
CA ARG A 296 -7.79 16.75 -33.93
C ARG A 296 -8.81 17.89 -34.13
N ASP A 297 -9.07 18.20 -35.43
CA ASP A 297 -10.19 19.02 -35.79
C ASP A 297 -11.53 18.29 -35.65
N LEU A 298 -12.51 18.96 -35.07
CA LEU A 298 -13.90 18.52 -34.93
C LEU A 298 -14.83 19.42 -35.75
N GLN A 299 -14.65 19.49 -37.05
CA GLN A 299 -15.62 20.17 -37.90
C GLN A 299 -17.00 19.49 -37.83
N SER A 300 -18.02 20.28 -37.48
CA SER A 300 -19.37 19.79 -37.25
C SER A 300 -20.14 19.45 -38.52
N ALA A 301 -19.67 19.83 -39.70
CA ALA A 301 -20.43 19.78 -40.96
C ALA A 301 -19.92 18.79 -42.02
N SER A 302 -18.70 18.27 -41.89
CA SER A 302 -18.19 17.24 -42.79
C SER A 302 -17.57 16.07 -41.99
N ALA A 303 -17.79 14.86 -42.45
CA ALA A 303 -17.25 13.63 -41.84
C ALA A 303 -15.68 13.53 -41.89
N LYS A 304 -15.01 14.62 -42.26
CA LYS A 304 -13.54 14.67 -42.39
C LYS A 304 -12.95 15.23 -41.11
N ARG A 305 -12.40 14.35 -40.33
CA ARG A 305 -11.60 14.66 -39.10
C ARG A 305 -10.14 14.65 -39.49
N HIS A 306 -9.48 15.82 -39.46
CA HIS A 306 -8.05 15.90 -39.73
C HIS A 306 -7.27 15.85 -38.44
N LEU A 307 -6.10 15.22 -38.51
CA LEU A 307 -5.10 15.21 -37.47
C LEU A 307 -4.01 16.21 -37.86
N TYR A 308 -3.69 17.13 -36.96
CA TYR A 308 -2.63 18.11 -37.17
C TYR A 308 -1.53 17.96 -36.15
N THR A 309 -0.31 18.11 -36.59
CA THR A 309 0.83 18.43 -35.73
C THR A 309 1.02 19.92 -35.73
N LEU A 310 1.08 20.53 -34.57
CA LEU A 310 1.25 21.98 -34.40
C LEU A 310 2.54 22.23 -33.65
N ALA A 311 3.34 23.18 -34.12
CA ALA A 311 4.55 23.66 -33.49
C ALA A 311 4.38 25.08 -32.95
N VAL A 312 4.72 25.27 -31.69
CA VAL A 312 4.72 26.57 -31.01
C VAL A 312 6.12 26.81 -30.46
N ASP A 313 6.65 28.02 -30.58
CA ASP A 313 7.97 28.34 -30.05
C ASP A 313 7.98 28.49 -28.52
N ALA A 314 9.13 28.66 -27.94
CA ALA A 314 9.29 28.80 -26.49
C ALA A 314 8.58 30.05 -25.91
N ASN A 315 8.23 31.02 -26.73
CA ASN A 315 7.54 32.26 -26.34
C ASN A 315 6.03 32.21 -26.55
N GLY A 316 5.50 31.08 -27.02
CA GLY A 316 4.07 30.89 -27.27
C GLY A 316 3.60 31.34 -28.64
N ALA A 317 4.51 31.63 -29.58
CA ALA A 317 4.15 31.98 -30.95
C ALA A 317 4.07 30.71 -31.83
N LYS A 318 3.07 30.66 -32.71
CA LYS A 318 2.92 29.61 -33.69
C LYS A 318 4.10 29.62 -34.67
N LYS A 319 4.74 28.48 -34.86
CA LYS A 319 5.74 28.28 -35.93
C LYS A 319 5.10 27.75 -37.20
N TRP A 320 4.39 26.65 -37.11
CA TRP A 320 3.70 26.00 -38.24
C TRP A 320 2.68 24.98 -37.72
N HIS A 321 1.82 24.50 -38.62
CA HIS A 321 1.02 23.29 -38.42
C HIS A 321 1.05 22.46 -39.71
N GLN A 322 0.83 21.17 -39.59
CA GLN A 322 0.81 20.25 -40.71
C GLN A 322 -0.23 19.14 -40.48
N ALA A 323 -1.01 18.85 -41.54
CA ALA A 323 -1.89 17.69 -41.51
C ALA A 323 -1.11 16.38 -41.55
N VAL A 324 -1.44 15.48 -40.66
CA VAL A 324 -0.80 14.15 -40.53
C VAL A 324 -1.82 13.02 -40.60
N GLY A 325 -2.64 13.05 -41.68
CA GLY A 325 -3.68 12.09 -41.94
C GLY A 325 -5.10 12.65 -41.75
N GLY A 326 -6.05 11.98 -42.38
CA GLY A 326 -7.47 12.38 -42.34
C GLY A 326 -8.39 11.25 -41.93
N ASN A 327 -9.57 11.62 -41.41
CA ASN A 327 -10.67 10.74 -41.02
C ASN A 327 -10.29 9.69 -39.97
N VAL A 328 -9.59 10.12 -38.92
CA VAL A 328 -9.11 9.26 -37.83
C VAL A 328 -9.71 9.64 -36.48
N ASN A 329 -10.01 8.68 -35.67
CA ASN A 329 -10.31 8.91 -34.26
C ASN A 329 -9.01 9.11 -33.47
N LEU A 330 -9.01 10.06 -32.53
CA LEU A 330 -7.88 10.37 -31.69
C LEU A 330 -7.87 9.47 -30.46
N TYR A 331 -6.71 8.87 -30.18
CA TYR A 331 -6.29 8.51 -28.83
C TYR A 331 -5.01 9.29 -28.49
N ALA A 332 -4.54 9.23 -27.27
CA ALA A 332 -3.40 9.99 -26.77
C ALA A 332 -2.10 9.75 -27.58
N ILE A 333 -1.97 10.45 -28.71
CA ILE A 333 -0.81 10.34 -29.59
C ILE A 333 0.16 11.46 -29.20
N THR A 334 1.21 11.12 -28.46
CA THR A 334 2.27 12.07 -28.12
C THR A 334 3.32 12.05 -29.22
N PRO A 335 3.75 13.20 -29.77
CA PRO A 335 4.84 13.25 -30.72
C PRO A 335 6.14 12.74 -30.11
N ALA A 336 6.89 11.92 -30.84
CA ALA A 336 8.25 11.56 -30.46
C ALA A 336 9.26 12.41 -31.26
N ILE A 337 10.39 12.74 -30.65
CA ILE A 337 11.43 13.60 -31.26
C ILE A 337 12.76 12.86 -31.19
N ASP A 338 13.42 12.70 -32.37
CA ASP A 338 14.71 12.08 -32.45
C ASP A 338 15.87 13.04 -32.09
N ALA A 339 17.08 12.47 -32.12
CA ALA A 339 18.31 13.22 -31.83
C ALA A 339 18.57 14.34 -32.85
N ASP A 340 18.06 14.25 -34.04
CA ASP A 340 18.25 15.25 -35.11
C ASP A 340 17.17 16.33 -35.10
N GLY A 341 16.13 16.19 -34.23
CA GLY A 341 15.01 17.10 -34.09
C GLY A 341 13.87 16.79 -35.05
N ASN A 342 13.83 15.63 -35.66
CA ASN A 342 12.67 15.19 -36.44
C ASN A 342 11.57 14.73 -35.51
N ILE A 343 10.34 15.02 -35.86
CA ILE A 343 9.14 14.71 -35.09
C ILE A 343 8.42 13.53 -35.73
N TYR A 344 8.08 12.54 -34.95
CA TYR A 344 7.36 11.35 -35.41
C TYR A 344 5.98 11.31 -34.79
N VAL A 345 4.98 11.11 -35.64
CA VAL A 345 3.56 11.05 -35.27
C VAL A 345 2.94 9.83 -35.92
N ALA A 346 2.18 9.05 -35.17
CA ALA A 346 1.41 7.95 -35.71
C ALA A 346 -0.09 8.24 -35.62
N ASN A 347 -0.90 7.57 -36.45
CA ASN A 347 -2.36 7.63 -36.37
C ASN A 347 -2.98 6.22 -36.32
N ARG A 348 -4.28 6.16 -36.08
CA ARG A 348 -5.02 4.89 -36.00
C ARG A 348 -5.21 4.16 -37.34
N LYS A 349 -4.79 4.73 -38.45
CA LYS A 349 -4.77 4.08 -39.75
C LYS A 349 -3.43 3.42 -40.05
N ASN A 350 -2.61 3.20 -39.02
CA ASN A 350 -1.28 2.59 -39.15
C ASN A 350 -0.30 3.43 -39.97
N GLU A 351 -0.59 4.74 -40.11
CA GLU A 351 0.28 5.66 -40.81
C GLU A 351 1.23 6.34 -39.82
N VAL A 352 2.51 6.37 -40.13
CA VAL A 352 3.54 7.08 -39.39
C VAL A 352 4.11 8.19 -40.25
N PHE A 353 4.17 9.38 -39.68
CA PHE A 353 4.69 10.57 -40.34
C PHE A 353 5.97 11.04 -39.65
N LYS A 354 6.95 11.40 -40.45
CA LYS A 354 8.14 12.13 -40.05
C LYS A 354 8.02 13.57 -40.46
N LEU A 355 8.20 14.50 -39.54
CA LEU A 355 8.21 15.93 -39.78
C LEU A 355 9.58 16.49 -39.40
N THR A 356 10.06 17.45 -40.18
CA THR A 356 11.22 18.24 -39.78
C THR A 356 10.85 19.34 -38.80
N SER A 357 11.84 19.94 -38.13
CA SER A 357 11.62 21.12 -37.27
C SER A 357 11.04 22.34 -38.00
N SER A 358 11.15 22.39 -39.32
CA SER A 358 10.55 23.40 -40.21
C SER A 358 9.15 23.03 -40.69
N GLY A 359 8.63 21.86 -40.40
CA GLY A 359 7.29 21.40 -40.73
C GLY A 359 7.19 20.62 -42.07
N ALA A 360 8.29 20.29 -42.73
CA ALA A 360 8.21 19.42 -43.90
C ALA A 360 7.81 17.99 -43.49
N VAL A 361 6.72 17.50 -44.14
CA VAL A 361 6.12 16.19 -43.78
C VAL A 361 6.55 15.12 -44.79
N THR A 362 6.92 13.97 -44.28
CA THR A 362 7.12 12.74 -45.03
C THR A 362 6.30 11.63 -44.41
N GLN A 363 5.40 11.02 -45.17
CA GLN A 363 4.74 9.81 -44.72
C GLN A 363 5.73 8.65 -44.87
N LEU A 364 6.00 7.95 -43.79
CA LEU A 364 6.78 6.70 -43.83
C LEU A 364 5.89 5.57 -44.34
N ALA A 365 6.46 4.42 -44.62
CA ALA A 365 5.68 3.25 -45.02
C ALA A 365 4.64 2.91 -43.95
N SER A 366 3.43 2.54 -44.41
CA SER A 366 2.38 2.11 -43.48
C SER A 366 2.83 0.90 -42.67
N THR A 367 2.61 0.97 -41.38
CA THR A 367 2.96 -0.14 -40.46
C THR A 367 1.89 -1.23 -40.50
N ASP A 368 2.25 -2.46 -40.16
CA ASP A 368 1.30 -3.54 -39.91
C ASP A 368 0.78 -3.54 -38.45
N CYS A 369 1.17 -2.53 -37.66
CA CYS A 369 0.67 -2.33 -36.30
C CYS A 369 -0.79 -1.86 -36.34
N PRO A 370 -1.77 -2.70 -35.99
CA PRO A 370 -3.16 -2.34 -36.11
C PRO A 370 -3.56 -1.30 -35.06
N ASP A 371 -4.24 -0.26 -35.52
CA ASP A 371 -4.93 0.72 -34.67
C ASP A 371 -4.04 1.26 -33.52
N ILE A 372 -2.94 1.95 -33.88
CA ILE A 372 -1.97 2.49 -32.89
C ILE A 372 -2.67 3.30 -31.82
N THR A 373 -2.53 2.92 -30.56
CA THR A 373 -3.29 3.47 -29.42
C THR A 373 -2.50 4.37 -28.49
N GLY A 374 -1.16 4.33 -28.55
CA GLY A 374 -0.26 5.12 -27.71
C GLY A 374 0.67 6.01 -28.51
N GLY A 375 1.52 6.76 -27.81
CA GLY A 375 2.61 7.52 -28.43
C GLY A 375 3.68 6.60 -29.02
N ILE A 376 4.50 7.15 -29.91
CA ILE A 376 5.72 6.53 -30.38
C ILE A 376 6.82 6.81 -29.34
N SER A 377 7.61 5.78 -29.03
CA SER A 377 8.84 5.95 -28.24
C SER A 377 10.05 5.61 -29.12
N LEU A 378 11.05 6.46 -29.07
CA LEU A 378 12.24 6.34 -29.90
C LEU A 378 13.44 5.89 -29.06
N ALA A 379 14.13 4.86 -29.51
CA ALA A 379 15.44 4.51 -28.98
C ALA A 379 16.54 5.35 -29.67
N LYS A 380 17.72 5.36 -29.04
CA LYS A 380 18.87 6.11 -29.51
C LYS A 380 19.39 5.61 -30.90
N ASP A 381 19.12 4.36 -31.23
CA ASP A 381 19.47 3.75 -32.52
C ASP A 381 18.46 4.05 -33.63
N GLY A 382 17.45 4.89 -33.39
CA GLY A 382 16.38 5.23 -34.31
C GLY A 382 15.27 4.17 -34.39
N THR A 383 15.22 3.21 -33.47
CA THR A 383 14.10 2.27 -33.39
C THR A 383 12.88 2.97 -32.78
N ALA A 384 11.74 2.87 -33.46
CA ALA A 384 10.44 3.35 -32.99
C ALA A 384 9.63 2.20 -32.41
N TYR A 385 9.15 2.37 -31.18
CA TYR A 385 8.29 1.41 -30.47
C TYR A 385 6.87 1.96 -30.35
N MET A 386 5.88 1.11 -30.60
CA MET A 386 4.47 1.46 -30.50
C MET A 386 3.60 0.26 -30.18
N PHE A 387 2.49 0.50 -29.50
CA PHE A 387 1.48 -0.52 -29.22
C PHE A 387 0.31 -0.47 -30.23
N GLY A 388 -0.11 -1.65 -30.69
CA GLY A 388 -1.33 -1.85 -31.46
C GLY A 388 -2.52 -2.17 -30.56
N LYS A 389 -3.74 -1.87 -31.04
CA LYS A 389 -4.98 -2.19 -30.35
C LYS A 389 -5.32 -3.68 -30.45
N GLY A 390 -5.88 -4.21 -29.34
CA GLY A 390 -6.20 -5.64 -29.22
C GLY A 390 -4.94 -6.47 -29.11
N ASN A 391 -4.99 -7.72 -28.84
CA ASN A 391 -3.91 -8.67 -28.54
C ASN A 391 -2.72 -8.74 -29.52
N THR A 392 -2.34 -7.61 -30.08
CA THR A 392 -1.40 -7.55 -31.21
C THR A 392 0.03 -7.20 -30.83
N GLY A 393 0.27 -6.71 -29.62
CA GLY A 393 1.61 -6.62 -29.06
C GLY A 393 2.35 -5.30 -29.23
N LEU A 394 3.62 -5.31 -28.85
CA LEU A 394 4.59 -4.24 -29.00
C LEU A 394 5.32 -4.38 -30.34
N TYR A 395 5.30 -3.33 -31.12
CA TYR A 395 5.92 -3.26 -32.45
C TYR A 395 7.18 -2.40 -32.42
N ALA A 396 8.22 -2.85 -33.10
CA ALA A 396 9.44 -2.08 -33.31
C ALA A 396 9.71 -1.89 -34.81
N TYR A 397 9.90 -0.63 -35.20
CA TYR A 397 10.18 -0.23 -36.59
C TYR A 397 11.46 0.60 -36.68
N ASN A 398 12.09 0.56 -37.84
CA ASN A 398 13.19 1.47 -38.13
C ASN A 398 12.66 2.78 -38.72
N THR A 399 13.04 3.91 -38.14
CA THR A 399 12.64 5.24 -38.63
C THR A 399 13.37 5.70 -39.90
N SER A 400 14.39 4.98 -40.37
CA SER A 400 15.09 5.25 -41.63
C SER A 400 14.33 4.80 -42.88
N GLY A 401 13.12 4.24 -42.76
CA GLY A 401 12.21 4.05 -43.88
C GLY A 401 11.93 2.63 -44.31
N ASP A 402 12.68 1.66 -43.87
CA ASP A 402 12.47 0.28 -44.25
C ASP A 402 12.33 -0.64 -43.04
N ASN A 403 11.14 -1.22 -42.93
CA ASN A 403 10.87 -2.49 -42.28
C ASN A 403 10.72 -2.54 -40.78
N LYS A 404 9.68 -3.28 -40.39
CA LYS A 404 9.47 -3.87 -39.11
C LYS A 404 10.71 -4.61 -38.65
N LYS A 405 11.30 -4.19 -37.53
CA LYS A 405 12.43 -4.89 -36.92
C LYS A 405 11.96 -6.18 -36.26
N TRP A 406 10.92 -6.10 -35.45
CA TRP A 406 10.32 -7.24 -34.76
C TRP A 406 8.93 -6.88 -34.19
N LEU A 407 8.17 -7.92 -33.91
CA LEU A 407 6.93 -7.86 -33.17
C LEU A 407 7.14 -8.72 -31.91
N TYR A 408 6.95 -8.12 -30.77
CA TYR A 408 6.78 -8.87 -29.54
C TYR A 408 5.30 -9.17 -29.40
N ASN A 409 4.92 -10.42 -29.67
CA ASN A 409 3.55 -10.85 -29.45
C ASN A 409 3.33 -10.96 -27.93
N THR A 410 2.41 -10.17 -27.40
CA THR A 410 2.01 -10.19 -25.99
C THR A 410 1.13 -11.39 -25.64
N ASP A 411 1.21 -12.47 -26.42
CA ASP A 411 0.59 -13.73 -26.08
C ASP A 411 1.37 -14.36 -24.91
N PHE A 412 1.01 -13.97 -23.71
CA PHE A 412 1.64 -14.38 -22.44
C PHE A 412 1.35 -15.84 -22.11
N GLY A 413 1.51 -16.75 -23.08
CA GLY A 413 1.78 -18.17 -22.88
C GLY A 413 0.69 -19.03 -22.21
N ASN A 414 -0.46 -18.47 -21.83
CA ASN A 414 -1.60 -19.25 -21.32
C ASN A 414 -2.93 -18.68 -21.84
N ALA A 415 -3.60 -19.49 -22.60
CA ALA A 415 -4.88 -19.19 -23.29
C ALA A 415 -6.07 -18.83 -22.38
N SER A 416 -5.89 -18.78 -21.08
CA SER A 416 -6.94 -18.38 -20.12
C SER A 416 -6.87 -16.91 -19.72
N ASP A 417 -5.71 -16.25 -19.90
CA ASP A 417 -5.50 -14.86 -19.52
C ASP A 417 -5.26 -13.97 -20.74
N ALA A 418 -5.90 -14.30 -21.85
CA ALA A 418 -5.93 -13.44 -23.03
C ALA A 418 -6.30 -12.02 -22.57
N LEU A 419 -5.40 -11.06 -22.80
CA LEU A 419 -5.62 -9.63 -22.59
C LEU A 419 -6.80 -9.16 -23.48
N THR A 420 -8.00 -9.64 -23.19
CA THR A 420 -9.25 -9.31 -23.90
C THR A 420 -9.77 -7.93 -23.53
N GLY A 421 -9.12 -7.27 -22.54
CA GLY A 421 -9.34 -5.87 -22.20
C GLY A 421 -8.63 -4.97 -23.19
N ALA A 422 -9.34 -4.00 -23.76
CA ALA A 422 -8.75 -2.96 -24.62
C ALA A 422 -7.55 -2.33 -23.90
N LEU A 423 -6.34 -2.50 -24.45
CA LEU A 423 -5.17 -1.70 -24.09
C LEU A 423 -5.54 -0.21 -24.27
N ARG A 424 -5.84 0.45 -23.17
CA ARG A 424 -6.19 1.87 -23.16
C ARG A 424 -4.91 2.64 -22.87
N SER A 425 -4.30 3.23 -23.87
CA SER A 425 -3.18 4.17 -23.73
C SER A 425 -1.89 3.61 -23.06
N ALA A 426 -1.39 2.46 -23.48
CA ALA A 426 -0.05 2.06 -23.12
C ALA A 426 1.00 2.89 -23.88
N SER A 427 1.98 3.45 -23.19
CA SER A 427 3.16 4.07 -23.78
C SER A 427 4.41 3.29 -23.36
N VAL A 428 5.41 3.24 -24.22
CA VAL A 428 6.70 2.63 -23.92
C VAL A 428 7.66 3.74 -23.54
N THR A 429 8.43 3.53 -22.49
CA THR A 429 9.59 4.35 -22.16
C THR A 429 10.85 3.55 -22.45
N VAL A 430 11.81 4.16 -23.15
CA VAL A 430 13.09 3.52 -23.47
C VAL A 430 14.14 4.04 -22.49
N GLY A 431 14.74 3.14 -21.73
CA GLY A 431 15.86 3.45 -20.86
C GLY A 431 17.14 3.76 -21.64
N ASN A 432 18.10 4.39 -21.00
CA ASN A 432 19.41 4.71 -21.60
C ASN A 432 20.20 3.45 -22.02
N ASP A 433 19.94 2.33 -21.41
CA ASP A 433 20.51 1.00 -21.70
C ASP A 433 19.73 0.23 -22.77
N GLY A 434 18.66 0.83 -23.32
CA GLY A 434 17.77 0.20 -24.29
C GLY A 434 16.67 -0.66 -23.66
N THR A 435 16.57 -0.74 -22.35
CA THR A 435 15.47 -1.43 -21.66
C THR A 435 14.14 -0.71 -21.94
N LEU A 436 13.11 -1.49 -22.21
CA LEU A 436 11.78 -0.98 -22.49
C LEU A 436 10.92 -1.11 -21.23
N TYR A 437 10.32 -0.02 -20.81
CA TYR A 437 9.41 0.06 -19.68
C TYR A 437 8.00 0.39 -20.16
N SER A 438 7.00 -0.35 -19.72
CA SER A 438 5.61 -0.04 -20.03
C SER A 438 4.69 -0.39 -18.89
N VAL A 439 3.67 0.43 -18.68
CA VAL A 439 2.53 0.12 -17.81
C VAL A 439 1.35 -0.21 -18.72
N ILE A 440 0.79 -1.40 -18.55
CA ILE A 440 -0.35 -1.89 -19.31
C ILE A 440 -1.56 -1.91 -18.38
N ASP A 441 -2.61 -1.19 -18.74
CA ASP A 441 -3.89 -1.23 -18.01
C ASP A 441 -4.66 -2.48 -18.47
N LEU A 442 -4.79 -3.44 -17.57
CA LEU A 442 -5.63 -4.61 -17.76
C LEU A 442 -7.01 -4.36 -17.17
N SER A 443 -8.04 -4.93 -17.77
CA SER A 443 -9.41 -4.87 -17.23
C SER A 443 -9.56 -5.49 -15.84
N SER A 444 -8.54 -6.21 -15.35
CA SER A 444 -8.47 -6.86 -14.03
C SER A 444 -7.56 -6.14 -13.02
N GLY A 445 -6.88 -5.07 -13.41
CA GLY A 445 -5.91 -4.34 -12.59
C GLY A 445 -4.75 -3.80 -13.41
N ALA A 446 -4.05 -2.78 -12.89
CA ALA A 446 -2.86 -2.24 -13.54
C ALA A 446 -1.64 -3.11 -13.20
N VAL A 447 -0.91 -3.55 -14.22
CA VAL A 447 0.33 -4.31 -14.06
C VAL A 447 1.47 -3.59 -14.79
N ALA A 448 2.60 -3.43 -14.12
CA ALA A 448 3.79 -2.85 -14.70
C ALA A 448 4.66 -3.96 -15.33
N TYR A 449 5.02 -3.80 -16.60
CA TYR A 449 5.90 -4.72 -17.31
C TYR A 449 7.23 -4.07 -17.64
N PHE A 450 8.31 -4.84 -17.43
CA PHE A 450 9.66 -4.47 -17.81
C PHE A 450 10.12 -5.41 -18.93
N PHE A 451 10.51 -4.85 -20.06
CA PHE A 451 11.03 -5.60 -21.18
C PHE A 451 12.52 -5.30 -21.31
N CYS A 452 13.36 -6.30 -21.11
CA CYS A 452 14.79 -6.20 -21.41
C CYS A 452 15.05 -6.86 -22.77
N PRO A 453 15.59 -6.15 -23.78
CA PRO A 453 15.87 -6.74 -25.09
C PRO A 453 16.90 -7.88 -25.05
N PHE A 454 17.67 -7.98 -23.96
CA PHE A 454 18.71 -8.98 -23.75
C PHE A 454 18.40 -9.97 -22.61
N CYS A 455 17.29 -9.82 -21.93
CA CYS A 455 16.87 -10.70 -20.84
C CYS A 455 15.67 -11.54 -21.29
N ILE A 456 15.80 -12.86 -21.19
CA ILE A 456 14.68 -13.79 -21.35
C ILE A 456 13.94 -13.80 -20.02
N GLY A 457 13.00 -12.86 -19.81
CA GLY A 457 12.18 -12.80 -18.60
C GLY A 457 11.25 -11.61 -18.59
N ILE A 458 10.03 -11.83 -18.14
CA ILE A 458 9.04 -10.81 -17.82
C ILE A 458 9.04 -10.72 -16.30
N PHE A 459 9.21 -9.54 -15.75
CA PHE A 459 9.05 -9.28 -14.33
C PHE A 459 7.71 -8.59 -14.13
N GLU A 460 6.78 -9.28 -13.48
CA GLU A 460 5.50 -8.75 -13.03
C GLU A 460 5.69 -8.14 -11.65
N ILE A 461 5.23 -6.92 -11.46
CA ILE A 461 5.16 -6.28 -10.14
C ILE A 461 3.70 -5.94 -9.93
N ASP A 462 3.06 -6.63 -8.97
CA ASP A 462 1.76 -6.23 -8.43
C ASP A 462 1.91 -4.87 -7.73
N ILE A 463 1.15 -3.88 -8.20
CA ILE A 463 1.11 -2.53 -7.62
C ILE A 463 -0.10 -2.40 -6.70
#